data_93b7d3581daa247a0274e5d877d54fbc
#
_entry.id   93b7d3581daa247a0274e5d877d54fbc
#
_cell.length_a   1.000
_cell.length_b   1.000
_cell.length_c   1.000
_cell.angle_alpha   90.00
_cell.angle_beta   90.00
_cell.angle_gamma   90.00
#
_symmetry.space_group_name_H-M   'P 1'
#
loop_
_entity.id
_entity.type
_entity.pdbx_description
1 polymer ?
#
loop_
_entity_poly.entity_id
_entity_poly.type
_entity_poly.pdbx_seq_one_letter_code
_entity_poly.pdbx_strand_id
1 'polypeptide(L)'
;MATAPPPTNDEKPCPAAAVDQPGNLISTGEDIEESSQHNHPSGENGIPEASSAPPGPTSVHSVFSTAQRRYIVIFQGLAPMFWGDFADTAGRRPAILLCFTIYMCANIGLALQENYVALFLLRCLQSAGSSPTIALSMGIIADIATSAQRGSYIGWATAGSLMGPALGPVIGGLLSQYLGWRSIFWFLVIFAGVFMAQFAILFPETGRNIVGNGSIPPQKWNVSVITYMKTRKSARTAPEEDTTLSRPKLRFPNPIKSLSILLHPDAFIVLLANALMFAAFYDMTVTIPSAFAEIYGYNDFQIGLCYLPIGVGATLASIASGFILDYNYRRISKQHGIPVDRTKQQDLRHFPIEKARLQVTFPLLFLSVCVIVCFGWTLHFRKSVAAPLVLLFIGGGTLTASVNTVSALLVDLHPGKAATVTASNNLVRCLFGAGATAVLSPMTSRLGRGWCFTLIAFVMCLTVPMMLVVIRLGPKWREERYVKTQEREAARAAEPAQKV
;
A
#
# COMPACT_ATOMS: atom_id res chain seq x y z
N MET A 1 51.16 40.63 23.10
CA MET A 1 51.51 40.56 24.52
C MET A 1 50.99 39.26 25.00
N ALA A 2 51.81 38.27 25.05
CA ALA A 2 52.47 37.70 26.22
C ALA A 2 51.48 36.84 27.02
N THR A 3 51.63 35.58 27.34
CA THR A 3 52.72 34.60 27.35
C THR A 3 52.11 33.28 27.79
N ALA A 4 52.47 32.19 27.17
CA ALA A 4 52.39 30.86 27.78
C ALA A 4 53.56 30.74 28.81
N PRO A 5 53.60 29.79 29.71
CA PRO A 5 54.19 28.47 29.49
C PRO A 5 53.73 27.35 30.47
N PRO A 6 54.51 26.25 30.64
CA PRO A 6 54.21 24.96 30.06
C PRO A 6 54.17 23.82 31.13
N PRO A 7 54.47 22.52 30.81
CA PRO A 7 53.82 21.35 31.39
C PRO A 7 54.71 20.63 32.44
N THR A 8 54.13 19.61 33.11
CA THR A 8 54.91 18.60 33.84
C THR A 8 54.41 17.20 33.63
N ASN A 9 55.37 16.38 33.17
CA ASN A 9 55.44 14.92 33.13
C ASN A 9 55.38 14.30 34.54
N ASP A 10 54.96 13.04 34.53
CA ASP A 10 55.61 11.91 35.21
C ASP A 10 54.83 10.64 34.80
N GLU A 11 55.32 9.76 33.94
CA GLU A 11 56.24 8.61 34.05
C GLU A 11 55.82 7.68 35.24
N LYS A 12 55.60 6.37 35.07
CA LYS A 12 56.32 5.29 34.39
C LYS A 12 55.54 3.95 34.44
N PRO A 13 56.13 2.83 33.94
CA PRO A 13 55.56 2.01 32.86
C PRO A 13 55.41 0.51 33.23
N CYS A 14 55.05 -0.27 32.18
CA CYS A 14 54.99 -1.70 31.94
C CYS A 14 55.72 -2.70 32.87
N PRO A 15 55.40 -4.01 32.83
CA PRO A 15 56.21 -4.82 31.93
C PRO A 15 55.47 -5.86 31.05
N ALA A 16 56.13 -6.17 29.94
CA ALA A 16 55.95 -7.29 29.03
C ALA A 16 56.74 -8.53 29.50
N ALA A 17 56.29 -9.71 29.11
CA ALA A 17 57.13 -10.91 28.85
C ALA A 17 56.29 -11.86 27.98
N ALA A 18 56.64 -12.07 26.75
CA ALA A 18 57.61 -12.98 26.10
C ALA A 18 57.01 -14.37 25.85
N VAL A 19 56.69 -14.67 24.58
CA VAL A 19 57.45 -15.52 23.65
C VAL A 19 57.60 -16.96 24.10
N ASP A 20 56.99 -17.89 23.35
CA ASP A 20 57.68 -19.04 22.78
C ASP A 20 56.80 -19.76 21.71
N GLN A 21 57.29 -19.83 20.50
CA GLN A 21 57.18 -20.92 19.53
C GLN A 21 58.55 -21.61 19.53
N PRO A 22 58.78 -22.79 18.94
CA PRO A 22 58.16 -23.52 17.86
C PRO A 22 58.22 -25.06 18.00
N GLY A 23 57.66 -25.79 16.99
CA GLY A 23 58.00 -27.21 16.83
C GLY A 23 57.15 -27.96 15.78
N ASN A 24 57.65 -28.01 14.58
CA ASN A 24 57.35 -28.99 13.51
C ASN A 24 57.52 -30.44 13.95
N LEU A 25 56.71 -31.36 13.35
CA LEU A 25 57.17 -32.60 12.66
C LEU A 25 55.96 -33.43 12.23
N ILE A 26 55.69 -33.54 10.96
CA ILE A 26 55.71 -34.64 9.97
C ILE A 26 55.59 -36.06 10.54
N SER A 27 54.54 -36.83 10.10
CA SER A 27 54.62 -38.11 9.37
C SER A 27 53.25 -38.83 9.39
N THR A 28 52.69 -39.02 8.20
CA THR A 28 52.50 -40.29 7.45
C THR A 28 51.74 -41.42 8.12
N GLY A 29 50.72 -41.89 7.43
CA GLY A 29 50.46 -43.34 7.23
C GLY A 29 49.10 -43.81 7.66
N GLU A 30 48.27 -44.02 6.67
CA GLU A 30 47.63 -45.30 6.29
C GLU A 30 46.65 -46.00 7.27
N ASP A 31 45.43 -46.09 6.79
CA ASP A 31 44.53 -47.29 6.61
C ASP A 31 43.97 -48.06 7.78
N ILE A 32 42.75 -48.50 7.51
CA ILE A 32 42.01 -49.74 7.83
C ILE A 32 40.79 -49.62 8.77
N GLU A 33 39.63 -49.69 8.08
CA GLU A 33 38.44 -50.56 8.27
C GLU A 33 37.92 -50.94 9.68
N GLU A 34 36.63 -50.78 9.67
CA GLU A 34 35.58 -51.75 10.10
C GLU A 34 35.14 -51.84 11.56
N SER A 35 33.83 -51.74 11.60
CA SER A 35 32.80 -52.55 12.27
C SER A 35 32.31 -52.15 13.68
N SER A 36 31.06 -51.85 13.62
CA SER A 36 29.92 -52.42 14.39
C SER A 36 29.77 -52.22 15.89
N GLN A 37 28.58 -51.71 16.16
CA GLN A 37 27.59 -52.16 17.14
C GLN A 37 27.64 -51.68 18.62
N HIS A 38 26.46 -51.12 18.93
CA HIS A 38 25.69 -51.22 20.17
C HIS A 38 26.19 -50.55 21.46
N ASN A 39 25.43 -49.57 21.93
CA ASN A 39 24.46 -49.69 23.04
C ASN A 39 24.09 -48.30 23.60
N HIS A 40 22.77 -48.07 23.68
CA HIS A 40 22.18 -47.14 24.64
C HIS A 40 22.44 -47.59 26.07
N PRO A 41 22.45 -46.73 27.11
CA PRO A 41 21.23 -46.07 27.54
C PRO A 41 21.37 -44.69 28.24
N SER A 42 20.20 -44.03 28.24
CA SER A 42 19.57 -43.20 29.27
C SER A 42 20.30 -42.03 29.97
N GLY A 43 19.72 -40.86 29.76
CA GLY A 43 19.36 -39.94 30.83
C GLY A 43 20.32 -38.80 31.09
N GLU A 44 19.94 -37.63 30.68
CA GLU A 44 19.78 -36.50 31.60
C GLU A 44 19.50 -35.20 30.84
N ASN A 45 18.53 -34.47 31.33
CA ASN A 45 18.07 -33.17 30.86
C ASN A 45 19.21 -32.15 30.95
N GLY A 46 19.66 -31.69 29.82
CA GLY A 46 20.51 -30.49 29.69
C GLY A 46 19.89 -29.56 28.67
N ILE A 47 19.28 -28.47 29.12
CA ILE A 47 18.89 -27.32 28.30
C ILE A 47 20.16 -26.76 27.71
N PRO A 48 20.35 -26.72 26.36
CA PRO A 48 21.49 -26.01 25.80
C PRO A 48 21.24 -24.49 25.95
N GLU A 49 22.07 -23.83 26.73
CA GLU A 49 22.24 -22.39 26.72
C GLU A 49 22.46 -21.95 25.26
N ALA A 50 21.57 -21.08 24.79
CA ALA A 50 21.69 -20.45 23.50
C ALA A 50 22.94 -19.54 23.47
N SER A 51 23.99 -20.05 22.84
CA SER A 51 25.17 -19.29 22.47
C SER A 51 24.75 -18.05 21.69
N SER A 52 24.92 -16.89 22.28
CA SER A 52 24.76 -15.58 21.68
C SER A 52 25.94 -15.27 20.73
N ALA A 53 25.95 -15.93 19.56
CA ALA A 53 26.72 -15.44 18.45
C ALA A 53 25.89 -14.38 17.70
N PRO A 54 26.47 -13.23 17.32
CA PRO A 54 25.74 -12.24 16.53
C PRO A 54 25.36 -12.90 15.19
N PRO A 55 24.10 -12.74 14.72
CA PRO A 55 23.70 -13.30 13.45
C PRO A 55 24.53 -12.66 12.35
N GLY A 56 25.34 -13.46 11.68
CA GLY A 56 25.99 -13.07 10.43
C GLY A 56 24.95 -12.62 9.40
N PRO A 57 25.34 -11.92 8.34
CA PRO A 57 24.43 -11.36 7.35
C PRO A 57 23.79 -12.48 6.53
N THR A 58 22.80 -13.15 7.10
CA THR A 58 21.99 -14.13 6.40
C THR A 58 20.75 -13.45 5.86
N SER A 59 20.74 -13.31 4.59
CA SER A 59 19.74 -12.99 3.60
C SER A 59 18.32 -13.61 3.80
N VAL A 60 17.75 -13.58 4.97
CA VAL A 60 16.36 -14.00 5.16
C VAL A 60 15.47 -12.77 5.17
N HIS A 61 15.05 -12.33 3.98
CA HIS A 61 14.16 -11.20 3.76
C HIS A 61 12.81 -11.27 4.46
N SER A 62 12.42 -12.41 4.98
CA SER A 62 11.19 -12.56 5.76
C SER A 62 11.19 -13.91 6.46
N VAL A 63 10.93 -13.88 7.74
CA VAL A 63 10.73 -15.06 8.60
C VAL A 63 9.50 -15.88 8.15
N PHE A 64 8.62 -15.30 7.31
CA PHE A 64 7.40 -15.95 6.83
C PHE A 64 7.67 -16.89 5.66
N SER A 65 7.14 -18.13 5.72
CA SER A 65 7.13 -19.07 4.60
C SER A 65 6.34 -18.51 3.40
N THR A 66 6.59 -19.02 2.20
CA THR A 66 5.88 -18.60 0.98
C THR A 66 4.36 -18.76 1.10
N ALA A 67 3.90 -19.83 1.75
CA ALA A 67 2.47 -20.02 2.02
C ALA A 67 1.90 -18.95 2.94
N GLN A 68 2.58 -18.62 4.04
CA GLN A 68 2.17 -17.59 4.99
C GLN A 68 2.10 -16.21 4.37
N ARG A 69 3.06 -15.86 3.51
CA ARG A 69 3.02 -14.60 2.74
C ARG A 69 1.79 -14.53 1.85
N ARG A 70 1.43 -15.65 1.17
CA ARG A 70 0.21 -15.72 0.34
C ARG A 70 -1.06 -15.49 1.16
N TYR A 71 -1.17 -16.07 2.36
CA TYR A 71 -2.33 -15.84 3.24
C TYR A 71 -2.46 -14.37 3.68
N ILE A 72 -1.36 -13.73 4.10
CA ILE A 72 -1.38 -12.30 4.48
C ILE A 72 -1.88 -11.43 3.32
N VAL A 73 -1.37 -11.67 2.10
CA VAL A 73 -1.75 -10.91 0.92
C VAL A 73 -3.21 -11.13 0.53
N ILE A 74 -3.70 -12.38 0.61
CA ILE A 74 -5.11 -12.70 0.36
C ILE A 74 -6.01 -11.98 1.36
N PHE A 75 -5.69 -12.01 2.66
CA PHE A 75 -6.44 -11.27 3.68
C PHE A 75 -6.42 -9.77 3.45
N GLN A 76 -5.27 -9.21 3.09
CA GLN A 76 -5.14 -7.78 2.77
C GLN A 76 -5.93 -7.37 1.51
N GLY A 77 -6.02 -8.27 0.53
CA GLY A 77 -6.78 -8.04 -0.70
C GLY A 77 -8.29 -8.19 -0.53
N LEU A 78 -8.74 -9.18 0.25
CA LEU A 78 -10.16 -9.47 0.45
C LEU A 78 -10.84 -8.54 1.47
N ALA A 79 -10.13 -8.09 2.50
CA ALA A 79 -10.70 -7.24 3.53
C ALA A 79 -11.36 -5.95 2.98
N PRO A 80 -10.76 -5.19 2.04
CA PRO A 80 -11.42 -4.02 1.47
C PRO A 80 -12.73 -4.32 0.75
N MET A 81 -12.88 -5.50 0.16
CA MET A 81 -14.11 -5.90 -0.54
C MET A 81 -15.28 -6.08 0.43
N PHE A 82 -15.01 -6.73 1.57
CA PHE A 82 -15.98 -6.90 2.63
C PHE A 82 -16.37 -5.54 3.26
N TRP A 83 -15.37 -4.75 3.62
CA TRP A 83 -15.57 -3.46 4.28
C TRP A 83 -16.16 -2.40 3.37
N GLY A 84 -15.91 -2.45 2.06
CA GLY A 84 -16.52 -1.55 1.08
C GLY A 84 -18.03 -1.69 1.03
N ASP A 85 -18.52 -2.92 0.89
CA ASP A 85 -19.98 -3.22 0.86
C ASP A 85 -20.64 -2.95 2.23
N PHE A 86 -19.93 -3.26 3.32
CA PHE A 86 -20.39 -2.92 4.68
C PHE A 86 -20.52 -1.41 4.87
N ALA A 87 -19.56 -0.62 4.42
CA ALA A 87 -19.59 0.83 4.53
C ALA A 87 -20.66 1.48 3.65
N ASP A 88 -21.04 0.85 2.54
CA ASP A 88 -22.13 1.30 1.68
C ASP A 88 -23.52 1.07 2.35
N THR A 89 -23.62 0.08 3.23
CA THR A 89 -24.86 -0.28 3.92
C THR A 89 -24.97 0.27 5.34
N ALA A 90 -23.90 0.21 6.13
CA ALA A 90 -23.87 0.63 7.53
C ALA A 90 -23.43 2.10 7.72
N GLY A 91 -22.69 2.64 6.75
CA GLY A 91 -22.12 3.99 6.80
C GLY A 91 -20.60 4.01 6.82
N ARG A 92 -20.01 5.11 6.36
CA ARG A 92 -18.57 5.29 6.27
C ARG A 92 -17.93 5.36 7.66
N ARG A 93 -18.54 6.15 8.55
CA ARG A 93 -18.02 6.39 9.89
C ARG A 93 -17.93 5.11 10.74
N PRO A 94 -18.99 4.29 10.91
CA PRO A 94 -18.92 3.08 11.71
C PRO A 94 -17.96 2.04 11.11
N ALA A 95 -17.87 1.94 9.78
CA ALA A 95 -16.93 1.06 9.12
C ALA A 95 -15.47 1.40 9.47
N ILE A 96 -15.10 2.68 9.42
CA ILE A 96 -13.76 3.15 9.78
C ILE A 96 -13.47 2.91 11.25
N LEU A 97 -14.38 3.26 12.16
CA LEU A 97 -14.20 3.05 13.61
C LEU A 97 -13.96 1.57 13.94
N LEU A 98 -14.73 0.66 13.32
CA LEU A 98 -14.58 -0.77 13.54
C LEU A 98 -13.25 -1.29 12.97
N CYS A 99 -12.84 -0.84 11.78
CA CYS A 99 -11.54 -1.16 11.20
C CYS A 99 -10.38 -0.74 12.11
N PHE A 100 -10.41 0.49 12.64
CA PHE A 100 -9.37 0.97 13.55
C PHE A 100 -9.39 0.24 14.89
N THR A 101 -10.55 -0.14 15.41
CA THR A 101 -10.65 -0.96 16.63
C THR A 101 -9.97 -2.31 16.44
N ILE A 102 -10.24 -3.01 15.33
CA ILE A 102 -9.59 -4.27 14.99
C ILE A 102 -8.07 -4.08 14.84
N TYR A 103 -7.65 -3.01 14.16
CA TYR A 103 -6.25 -2.67 14.00
C TYR A 103 -5.54 -2.44 15.34
N MET A 104 -6.15 -1.70 16.26
CA MET A 104 -5.60 -1.44 17.59
C MET A 104 -5.49 -2.72 18.43
N CYS A 105 -6.53 -3.53 18.47
CA CYS A 105 -6.51 -4.83 19.18
C CYS A 105 -5.41 -5.74 18.63
N ALA A 106 -5.24 -5.79 17.31
CA ALA A 106 -4.18 -6.56 16.68
C ALA A 106 -2.78 -6.06 17.05
N ASN A 107 -2.57 -4.73 17.10
CA ASN A 107 -1.28 -4.15 17.49
C ASN A 107 -0.95 -4.39 18.97
N ILE A 108 -1.93 -4.31 19.86
CA ILE A 108 -1.75 -4.67 21.29
C ILE A 108 -1.31 -6.13 21.40
N GLY A 109 -2.00 -7.03 20.70
CA GLY A 109 -1.61 -8.43 20.65
C GLY A 109 -0.19 -8.64 20.11
N LEU A 110 0.19 -7.92 19.05
CA LEU A 110 1.53 -7.98 18.45
C LEU A 110 2.63 -7.47 19.39
N ALA A 111 2.33 -6.48 20.22
CA ALA A 111 3.27 -5.98 21.22
C ALA A 111 3.52 -6.98 22.36
N LEU A 112 2.53 -7.78 22.71
CA LEU A 112 2.53 -8.70 23.87
C LEU A 112 2.90 -10.14 23.51
N GLN A 113 2.79 -10.54 22.23
CA GLN A 113 2.96 -11.94 21.82
C GLN A 113 4.42 -12.41 21.91
N GLU A 114 4.60 -13.70 22.13
CA GLU A 114 5.89 -14.40 22.17
C GLU A 114 5.95 -15.59 21.18
N ASN A 115 4.79 -16.00 20.67
CA ASN A 115 4.68 -17.14 19.78
C ASN A 115 4.61 -16.69 18.30
N TYR A 116 5.38 -17.38 17.45
CA TYR A 116 5.41 -17.10 16.01
C TYR A 116 4.06 -17.28 15.31
N VAL A 117 3.26 -18.28 15.68
CA VAL A 117 1.92 -18.49 15.11
C VAL A 117 0.99 -17.34 15.48
N ALA A 118 1.04 -16.88 16.73
CA ALA A 118 0.29 -15.71 17.19
C ALA A 118 0.71 -14.45 16.44
N LEU A 119 2.01 -14.24 16.23
CA LEU A 119 2.54 -13.12 15.42
C LEU A 119 1.95 -13.16 14.01
N PHE A 120 1.92 -14.32 13.37
CA PHE A 120 1.37 -14.47 12.02
C PHE A 120 -0.13 -14.11 11.96
N LEU A 121 -0.94 -14.72 12.84
CA LEU A 121 -2.38 -14.48 12.87
C LEU A 121 -2.73 -13.03 13.22
N LEU A 122 -2.03 -12.42 14.16
CA LEU A 122 -2.21 -11.03 14.54
C LEU A 122 -1.78 -10.08 13.42
N ARG A 123 -0.76 -10.42 12.62
CA ARG A 123 -0.40 -9.66 11.41
C ARG A 123 -1.48 -9.74 10.33
N CYS A 124 -2.12 -10.90 10.15
CA CYS A 124 -3.28 -11.00 9.26
C CYS A 124 -4.43 -10.11 9.75
N LEU A 125 -4.71 -10.12 11.05
CA LEU A 125 -5.76 -9.32 11.65
C LEU A 125 -5.45 -7.81 11.56
N GLN A 126 -4.21 -7.40 11.83
CA GLN A 126 -3.71 -6.03 11.65
C GLN A 126 -3.92 -5.55 10.21
N SER A 127 -3.56 -6.40 9.24
CA SER A 127 -3.72 -6.10 7.82
C SER A 127 -5.20 -5.99 7.43
N ALA A 128 -6.07 -6.85 7.95
CA ALA A 128 -7.52 -6.78 7.72
C ALA A 128 -8.16 -5.50 8.27
N GLY A 129 -7.64 -4.94 9.37
CA GLY A 129 -8.08 -3.67 9.92
C GLY A 129 -7.56 -2.44 9.17
N SER A 130 -6.34 -2.50 8.60
CA SER A 130 -5.71 -1.34 7.96
C SER A 130 -6.04 -1.20 6.47
N SER A 131 -6.07 -2.31 5.71
CA SER A 131 -6.20 -2.26 4.25
C SER A 131 -7.52 -1.65 3.73
N PRO A 132 -8.66 -1.74 4.43
CA PRO A 132 -9.90 -1.13 3.96
C PRO A 132 -9.90 0.40 3.97
N THR A 133 -9.03 1.03 4.75
CA THR A 133 -9.00 2.50 4.93
C THR A 133 -8.79 3.24 3.61
N ILE A 134 -8.03 2.69 2.67
CA ILE A 134 -7.82 3.27 1.33
C ILE A 134 -9.13 3.26 0.54
N ALA A 135 -9.84 2.13 0.51
CA ALA A 135 -11.11 2.01 -0.20
C ALA A 135 -12.20 2.91 0.41
N LEU A 136 -12.25 2.97 1.75
CA LEU A 136 -13.18 3.82 2.50
C LEU A 136 -12.89 5.31 2.26
N SER A 137 -11.62 5.73 2.22
CA SER A 137 -11.24 7.10 1.89
C SER A 137 -11.68 7.50 0.49
N MET A 138 -11.51 6.61 -0.51
CA MET A 138 -11.99 6.85 -1.87
C MET A 138 -13.51 6.91 -1.95
N GLY A 139 -14.21 6.09 -1.14
CA GLY A 139 -15.66 6.16 -0.99
C GLY A 139 -16.13 7.51 -0.42
N ILE A 140 -15.49 8.00 0.64
CA ILE A 140 -15.77 9.32 1.23
C ILE A 140 -15.55 10.42 0.20
N ILE A 141 -14.44 10.41 -0.54
CA ILE A 141 -14.15 11.40 -1.58
C ILE A 141 -15.23 11.35 -2.68
N ALA A 142 -15.68 10.16 -3.06
CA ALA A 142 -16.76 10.01 -4.04
C ALA A 142 -18.11 10.56 -3.53
N ASP A 143 -18.34 10.48 -2.21
CA ASP A 143 -19.55 10.99 -1.58
C ASP A 143 -19.57 12.53 -1.46
N ILE A 144 -18.42 13.18 -1.22
CA ILE A 144 -18.32 14.62 -0.97
C ILE A 144 -17.88 15.45 -2.19
N ALA A 145 -17.10 14.87 -3.11
CA ALA A 145 -16.48 15.59 -4.22
C ALA A 145 -17.20 15.35 -5.56
N THR A 146 -17.40 16.42 -6.34
CA THR A 146 -17.86 16.32 -7.72
C THR A 146 -16.78 15.76 -8.65
N SER A 147 -17.15 15.17 -9.78
CA SER A 147 -16.18 14.59 -10.74
C SER A 147 -15.13 15.61 -11.21
N ALA A 148 -15.48 16.89 -11.28
CA ALA A 148 -14.56 17.96 -11.71
C ALA A 148 -13.47 18.32 -10.67
N GLN A 149 -13.72 18.04 -9.38
CA GLN A 149 -12.79 18.34 -8.26
C GLN A 149 -12.17 17.08 -7.66
N ARG A 150 -12.67 15.90 -8.06
CA ARG A 150 -12.28 14.61 -7.48
C ARG A 150 -10.79 14.31 -7.63
N GLY A 151 -10.16 14.74 -8.74
CA GLY A 151 -8.74 14.53 -8.99
C GLY A 151 -7.86 15.12 -7.90
N SER A 152 -8.10 16.37 -7.52
CA SER A 152 -7.34 17.05 -6.46
C SER A 152 -7.53 16.37 -5.09
N TYR A 153 -8.77 16.00 -4.73
CA TYR A 153 -9.04 15.30 -3.45
C TYR A 153 -8.40 13.91 -3.40
N ILE A 154 -8.42 13.16 -4.51
CA ILE A 154 -7.74 11.87 -4.62
C ILE A 154 -6.22 12.07 -4.48
N GLY A 155 -5.66 13.11 -5.13
CA GLY A 155 -4.24 13.43 -5.03
C GLY A 155 -3.80 13.67 -3.58
N TRP A 156 -4.53 14.47 -2.82
CA TRP A 156 -4.25 14.72 -1.40
C TRP A 156 -4.39 13.47 -0.53
N ALA A 157 -5.45 12.67 -0.72
CA ALA A 157 -5.67 11.45 0.03
C ALA A 157 -4.59 10.40 -0.26
N THR A 158 -4.17 10.28 -1.52
CA THR A 158 -3.10 9.37 -1.92
C THR A 158 -1.75 9.85 -1.38
N ALA A 159 -1.47 11.17 -1.43
CA ALA A 159 -0.25 11.74 -0.86
C ALA A 159 -0.12 11.41 0.64
N GLY A 160 -1.20 11.58 1.41
CA GLY A 160 -1.23 11.17 2.83
C GLY A 160 -0.95 9.69 3.04
N SER A 161 -1.53 8.82 2.19
CA SER A 161 -1.30 7.37 2.26
C SER A 161 0.14 6.97 1.93
N LEU A 162 0.85 7.75 1.11
CA LEU A 162 2.23 7.50 0.71
C LEU A 162 3.25 8.02 1.73
N MET A 163 2.86 8.94 2.61
CA MET A 163 3.74 9.38 3.71
C MET A 163 4.03 8.23 4.70
N GLY A 164 3.09 7.30 4.88
CA GLY A 164 3.28 6.13 5.75
C GLY A 164 4.49 5.27 5.34
N PRO A 165 4.55 4.75 4.12
CA PRO A 165 5.71 4.01 3.61
C PRO A 165 7.01 4.80 3.59
N ALA A 166 6.96 6.14 3.47
CA ALA A 166 8.13 7.00 3.48
C ALA A 166 8.70 7.21 4.89
N LEU A 167 7.84 7.54 5.85
CA LEU A 167 8.25 7.86 7.23
C LEU A 167 8.30 6.63 8.13
N GLY A 168 7.50 5.58 7.80
CA GLY A 168 7.40 4.36 8.59
C GLY A 168 8.73 3.69 8.86
N PRO A 169 9.58 3.42 7.85
CA PRO A 169 10.89 2.82 8.04
C PRO A 169 11.85 3.68 8.86
N VAL A 170 11.76 5.01 8.75
CA VAL A 170 12.58 5.94 9.54
C VAL A 170 12.20 5.87 11.01
N ILE A 171 10.91 6.01 11.31
CA ILE A 171 10.37 5.94 12.68
C ILE A 171 10.57 4.52 13.23
N GLY A 172 10.29 3.50 12.42
CA GLY A 172 10.45 2.10 12.79
C GLY A 172 11.89 1.72 13.07
N GLY A 173 12.85 2.19 12.25
CA GLY A 173 14.28 1.98 12.45
C GLY A 173 14.78 2.66 13.74
N LEU A 174 14.33 3.89 14.00
CA LEU A 174 14.66 4.61 15.21
C LEU A 174 14.11 3.90 16.48
N LEU A 175 12.84 3.54 16.46
CA LEU A 175 12.19 2.83 17.57
C LEU A 175 12.81 1.46 17.81
N SER A 176 13.10 0.71 16.73
CA SER A 176 13.71 -0.62 16.81
C SER A 176 15.12 -0.55 17.40
N GLN A 177 15.91 0.42 16.97
CA GLN A 177 17.29 0.58 17.42
C GLN A 177 17.43 0.96 18.90
N TYR A 178 16.56 1.86 19.41
CA TYR A 178 16.69 2.40 20.77
C TYR A 178 15.76 1.75 21.79
N LEU A 179 14.57 1.29 21.38
CA LEU A 179 13.52 0.80 22.29
C LEU A 179 13.12 -0.65 22.01
N GLY A 180 13.73 -1.27 20.99
CA GLY A 180 13.40 -2.61 20.56
C GLY A 180 12.14 -2.67 19.67
N TRP A 181 12.01 -3.76 18.91
CA TRP A 181 10.98 -3.92 17.87
C TRP A 181 9.51 -3.90 18.38
N ARG A 182 9.27 -4.29 19.64
CA ARG A 182 7.93 -4.24 20.27
C ARG A 182 7.41 -2.81 20.44
N SER A 183 8.29 -1.84 20.59
CA SER A 183 7.93 -0.42 20.74
C SER A 183 7.22 0.14 19.50
N ILE A 184 7.49 -0.41 18.32
CA ILE A 184 6.82 -0.04 17.06
C ILE A 184 5.31 -0.27 17.19
N PHE A 185 4.89 -1.40 17.76
CA PHE A 185 3.46 -1.71 17.90
C PHE A 185 2.78 -0.82 18.94
N TRP A 186 3.45 -0.52 20.06
CA TRP A 186 2.95 0.44 21.04
C TRP A 186 2.79 1.84 20.45
N PHE A 187 3.76 2.28 19.68
CA PHE A 187 3.65 3.54 18.92
C PHE A 187 2.43 3.55 18.00
N LEU A 188 2.20 2.46 17.25
CA LEU A 188 1.06 2.35 16.36
C LEU A 188 -0.27 2.34 17.10
N VAL A 189 -0.35 1.73 18.29
CA VAL A 189 -1.56 1.77 19.14
C VAL A 189 -1.86 3.19 19.61
N ILE A 190 -0.86 3.92 20.10
CA ILE A 190 -1.03 5.30 20.58
C ILE A 190 -1.45 6.20 19.41
N PHE A 191 -0.74 6.12 18.28
CA PHE A 191 -1.03 6.92 17.09
C PHE A 191 -2.44 6.65 16.53
N ALA A 192 -2.81 5.38 16.39
CA ALA A 192 -4.14 4.98 15.93
C ALA A 192 -5.24 5.38 16.94
N GLY A 193 -4.96 5.28 18.24
CA GLY A 193 -5.90 5.68 19.29
C GLY A 193 -6.21 7.17 19.28
N VAL A 194 -5.18 8.01 19.14
CA VAL A 194 -5.34 9.46 19.01
C VAL A 194 -6.15 9.81 17.76
N PHE A 195 -5.81 9.19 16.62
CA PHE A 195 -6.56 9.40 15.38
C PHE A 195 -8.02 8.95 15.51
N MET A 196 -8.27 7.76 16.09
CA MET A 196 -9.61 7.23 16.27
C MET A 196 -10.44 8.12 17.20
N ALA A 197 -9.87 8.66 18.27
CA ALA A 197 -10.55 9.59 19.18
C ALA A 197 -10.96 10.87 18.44
N GLN A 198 -10.04 11.49 17.69
CA GLN A 198 -10.33 12.67 16.88
C GLN A 198 -11.41 12.36 15.83
N PHE A 199 -11.29 11.24 15.14
CA PHE A 199 -12.27 10.83 14.12
C PHE A 199 -13.66 10.60 14.72
N ALA A 200 -13.75 9.93 15.86
CA ALA A 200 -15.01 9.67 16.54
C ALA A 200 -15.72 10.97 17.00
N ILE A 201 -14.96 11.99 17.42
CA ILE A 201 -15.49 13.26 17.89
C ILE A 201 -15.89 14.18 16.73
N LEU A 202 -15.00 14.32 15.74
CA LEU A 202 -15.11 15.37 14.72
C LEU A 202 -15.84 14.91 13.45
N PHE A 203 -15.65 13.65 13.03
CA PHE A 203 -16.05 13.23 11.69
C PHE A 203 -17.55 12.89 11.61
N PRO A 204 -18.35 13.60 10.76
CA PRO A 204 -19.75 13.28 10.53
C PRO A 204 -19.89 12.07 9.60
N GLU A 205 -21.08 11.48 9.56
CA GLU A 205 -21.40 10.46 8.54
C GLU A 205 -21.51 11.12 7.15
N THR A 206 -20.88 10.49 6.14
CA THR A 206 -20.85 11.01 4.77
C THR A 206 -21.52 10.10 3.74
N GLY A 207 -21.91 8.88 4.14
CA GLY A 207 -22.50 7.89 3.24
C GLY A 207 -23.82 8.40 2.64
N ARG A 208 -23.84 8.66 1.32
CA ARG A 208 -25.01 9.19 0.61
C ARG A 208 -26.26 8.32 0.75
N ASN A 209 -26.09 7.01 0.90
CA ASN A 209 -27.21 6.09 1.11
C ASN A 209 -27.89 6.27 2.48
N ILE A 210 -27.25 6.97 3.43
CA ILE A 210 -27.73 7.14 4.81
C ILE A 210 -28.14 8.59 5.07
N VAL A 211 -27.29 9.55 4.66
CA VAL A 211 -27.50 10.98 4.95
C VAL A 211 -27.86 11.79 3.70
N GLY A 212 -28.00 11.17 2.53
CA GLY A 212 -28.30 11.87 1.28
C GLY A 212 -27.20 12.89 0.93
N ASN A 213 -27.56 14.14 0.81
CA ASN A 213 -26.63 15.27 0.63
C ASN A 213 -26.12 15.86 1.97
N GLY A 214 -26.32 15.14 3.09
CA GLY A 214 -26.04 15.64 4.45
C GLY A 214 -27.23 16.33 5.10
N SER A 215 -28.39 16.39 4.43
CA SER A 215 -29.63 16.99 4.97
C SER A 215 -30.38 16.04 5.92
N ILE A 216 -30.16 14.73 5.77
CA ILE A 216 -30.86 13.72 6.56
C ILE A 216 -30.04 13.39 7.81
N PRO A 217 -30.61 13.44 9.01
CA PRO A 217 -29.88 13.09 10.22
C PRO A 217 -29.48 11.60 10.19
N PRO A 218 -28.23 11.26 10.55
CA PRO A 218 -27.77 9.89 10.64
C PRO A 218 -28.52 9.15 11.76
N GLN A 219 -28.38 7.82 11.78
CA GLN A 219 -28.95 6.97 12.83
C GLN A 219 -28.44 7.39 14.22
N LYS A 220 -29.20 7.26 15.27
CA LYS A 220 -28.89 7.72 16.65
C LYS A 220 -27.51 7.21 17.15
N TRP A 221 -27.13 6.00 16.79
CA TRP A 221 -25.84 5.40 17.16
C TRP A 221 -24.65 5.84 16.29
N ASN A 222 -24.93 6.49 15.13
CA ASN A 222 -23.91 6.93 14.16
C ASN A 222 -23.73 8.46 14.14
N VAL A 223 -24.15 9.14 15.19
CA VAL A 223 -24.04 10.61 15.31
C VAL A 223 -22.67 10.97 15.88
N SER A 224 -21.93 11.89 15.23
CA SER A 224 -20.70 12.44 15.83
C SER A 224 -21.04 13.37 16.99
N VAL A 225 -20.12 13.52 17.94
CA VAL A 225 -20.32 14.37 19.13
C VAL A 225 -20.69 15.80 18.71
N ILE A 226 -19.99 16.34 17.70
CA ILE A 226 -20.27 17.70 17.19
C ILE A 226 -21.65 17.78 16.54
N THR A 227 -22.04 16.80 15.73
CA THR A 227 -23.37 16.76 15.12
C THR A 227 -24.45 16.65 16.19
N TYR A 228 -24.25 15.82 17.22
CA TYR A 228 -25.18 15.72 18.35
C TYR A 228 -25.32 17.05 19.08
N MET A 229 -24.22 17.76 19.37
CA MET A 229 -24.27 19.07 20.03
C MET A 229 -24.94 20.12 19.17
N LYS A 230 -24.72 20.11 17.83
CA LYS A 230 -25.41 21.03 16.91
C LYS A 230 -26.92 20.72 16.83
N THR A 231 -27.29 19.45 16.68
CA THR A 231 -28.70 19.03 16.59
C THR A 231 -29.45 19.34 17.89
N ARG A 232 -28.83 19.16 19.06
CA ARG A 232 -29.42 19.50 20.36
C ARG A 232 -29.69 21.01 20.50
N LYS A 233 -28.83 21.86 19.89
CA LYS A 233 -29.06 23.31 19.84
C LYS A 233 -30.16 23.69 18.83
N SER A 234 -30.27 22.98 17.69
CA SER A 234 -31.20 23.24 16.61
C SER A 234 -32.59 22.61 16.85
N ALA A 235 -32.69 21.52 17.60
CA ALA A 235 -33.96 20.84 17.93
C ALA A 235 -34.94 21.70 18.75
N ARG A 236 -34.53 22.92 19.16
CA ARG A 236 -35.43 23.92 19.73
C ARG A 236 -36.26 24.71 18.70
N THR A 237 -36.00 24.54 17.38
CA THR A 237 -36.52 25.49 16.38
C THR A 237 -36.97 24.88 15.03
N ALA A 238 -37.02 23.56 14.85
CA ALA A 238 -37.44 22.99 13.55
C ALA A 238 -38.57 21.98 13.67
N PRO A 239 -39.60 22.06 12.78
CA PRO A 239 -40.64 21.04 12.67
C PRO A 239 -40.05 19.72 12.16
N GLU A 240 -40.57 18.64 12.70
CA GLU A 240 -40.29 17.26 12.30
C GLU A 240 -40.86 17.00 10.89
N GLU A 241 -40.09 17.27 9.86
CA GLU A 241 -40.41 16.78 8.51
C GLU A 241 -40.07 15.29 8.44
N ASP A 242 -41.14 14.48 8.39
CA ASP A 242 -41.11 13.02 8.19
C ASP A 242 -40.56 12.66 6.81
N THR A 243 -39.29 12.76 6.64
CA THR A 243 -38.61 12.21 5.46
C THR A 243 -38.26 10.73 5.71
N THR A 244 -39.25 9.87 5.54
CA THR A 244 -39.09 8.42 5.52
C THR A 244 -38.36 7.99 4.23
N LEU A 245 -37.06 8.19 4.19
CA LEU A 245 -36.21 7.46 3.23
C LEU A 245 -36.20 5.99 3.64
N SER A 246 -36.56 5.12 2.70
CA SER A 246 -36.41 3.67 2.84
C SER A 246 -34.95 3.37 3.10
N ARG A 247 -34.57 3.25 4.37
CA ARG A 247 -33.21 2.96 4.81
C ARG A 247 -32.81 1.57 4.30
N PRO A 248 -31.65 1.42 3.66
CA PRO A 248 -31.19 0.11 3.20
C PRO A 248 -31.11 -0.83 4.39
N LYS A 249 -31.78 -2.00 4.30
CA LYS A 249 -31.65 -3.07 5.29
C LYS A 249 -30.19 -3.52 5.31
N LEU A 250 -29.61 -3.64 6.49
CA LEU A 250 -28.28 -4.22 6.69
C LEU A 250 -28.25 -5.61 6.01
N ARG A 251 -27.49 -5.71 4.94
CA ARG A 251 -27.31 -6.94 4.18
C ARG A 251 -25.89 -7.42 4.39
N PHE A 252 -25.73 -8.74 4.55
CA PHE A 252 -24.37 -9.30 4.68
C PHE A 252 -23.55 -8.98 3.41
N PRO A 253 -22.34 -8.41 3.56
CA PRO A 253 -21.49 -8.01 2.44
C PRO A 253 -21.17 -9.20 1.55
N ASN A 254 -21.27 -9.01 0.23
CA ASN A 254 -20.96 -10.05 -0.73
C ASN A 254 -19.67 -9.71 -1.52
N PRO A 255 -18.51 -10.25 -1.11
CA PRO A 255 -17.23 -9.96 -1.75
C PRO A 255 -17.16 -10.42 -3.22
N ILE A 256 -17.99 -11.40 -3.61
CA ILE A 256 -18.02 -11.93 -4.98
C ILE A 256 -18.51 -10.87 -5.99
N LYS A 257 -19.36 -9.93 -5.55
CA LYS A 257 -19.80 -8.82 -6.41
C LYS A 257 -18.64 -7.93 -6.87
N SER A 258 -17.62 -7.77 -6.03
CA SER A 258 -16.42 -7.01 -6.39
C SER A 258 -15.59 -7.72 -7.45
N LEU A 259 -15.54 -9.06 -7.42
CA LEU A 259 -14.87 -9.87 -8.44
C LEU A 259 -15.57 -9.79 -9.81
N SER A 260 -16.87 -9.50 -9.85
CA SER A 260 -17.59 -9.38 -11.13
C SER A 260 -17.05 -8.26 -12.04
N ILE A 261 -16.33 -7.29 -11.47
CA ILE A 261 -15.67 -6.21 -12.25
C ILE A 261 -14.51 -6.77 -13.10
N LEU A 262 -13.83 -7.81 -12.63
CA LEU A 262 -12.76 -8.48 -13.38
C LEU A 262 -13.26 -9.16 -14.67
N LEU A 263 -14.57 -9.42 -14.77
CA LEU A 263 -15.16 -10.00 -15.97
C LEU A 263 -15.38 -8.97 -17.09
N HIS A 264 -15.23 -7.68 -16.81
CA HIS A 264 -15.28 -6.64 -17.83
C HIS A 264 -13.90 -6.47 -18.48
N PRO A 265 -13.74 -6.63 -19.80
CA PRO A 265 -12.43 -6.65 -20.46
C PRO A 265 -11.67 -5.33 -20.32
N ASP A 266 -12.36 -4.20 -20.37
CA ASP A 266 -11.78 -2.88 -20.15
C ASP A 266 -11.22 -2.72 -18.71
N ALA A 267 -12.01 -3.13 -17.72
CA ALA A 267 -11.58 -3.09 -16.32
C ALA A 267 -10.41 -4.06 -16.06
N PHE A 268 -10.47 -5.27 -16.60
CA PHE A 268 -9.42 -6.28 -16.44
C PHE A 268 -8.06 -5.78 -16.97
N ILE A 269 -8.03 -5.22 -18.18
CA ILE A 269 -6.80 -4.72 -18.80
C ILE A 269 -6.22 -3.55 -17.98
N VAL A 270 -7.08 -2.62 -17.54
CA VAL A 270 -6.66 -1.47 -16.72
C VAL A 270 -6.16 -1.92 -15.36
N LEU A 271 -6.83 -2.88 -14.70
CA LEU A 271 -6.42 -3.45 -13.42
C LEU A 271 -5.07 -4.16 -13.52
N LEU A 272 -4.88 -4.97 -14.57
CA LEU A 272 -3.63 -5.70 -14.80
C LEU A 272 -2.47 -4.74 -15.05
N ALA A 273 -2.66 -3.73 -15.90
CA ALA A 273 -1.63 -2.72 -16.14
C ALA A 273 -1.28 -1.93 -14.87
N ASN A 274 -2.28 -1.56 -14.07
CA ASN A 274 -2.07 -0.88 -12.80
C ASN A 274 -1.30 -1.76 -11.80
N ALA A 275 -1.60 -3.06 -11.77
CA ALA A 275 -0.91 -4.01 -10.91
C ALA A 275 0.56 -4.21 -11.30
N LEU A 276 0.89 -4.23 -12.60
CA LEU A 276 2.27 -4.32 -13.07
C LEU A 276 3.11 -3.08 -12.68
N MET A 277 2.53 -1.88 -12.83
CA MET A 277 3.20 -0.64 -12.40
C MET A 277 3.44 -0.63 -10.89
N PHE A 278 2.45 -1.10 -10.13
CA PHE A 278 2.55 -1.17 -8.68
C PHE A 278 3.56 -2.22 -8.21
N ALA A 279 3.63 -3.36 -8.89
CA ALA A 279 4.63 -4.38 -8.64
C ALA A 279 6.06 -3.83 -8.82
N ALA A 280 6.32 -3.09 -9.90
CA ALA A 280 7.60 -2.44 -10.14
C ALA A 280 7.97 -1.42 -9.04
N PHE A 281 7.00 -0.65 -8.53
CA PHE A 281 7.21 0.25 -7.39
C PHE A 281 7.62 -0.52 -6.13
N TYR A 282 6.95 -1.66 -5.84
CA TYR A 282 7.29 -2.50 -4.70
C TYR A 282 8.64 -3.19 -4.86
N ASP A 283 8.98 -3.64 -6.06
CA ASP A 283 10.29 -4.26 -6.33
C ASP A 283 11.45 -3.29 -6.07
N MET A 284 11.32 -2.01 -6.48
CA MET A 284 12.28 -0.97 -6.11
C MET A 284 12.36 -0.77 -4.60
N THR A 285 11.21 -0.72 -3.93
CA THR A 285 11.11 -0.46 -2.49
C THR A 285 11.69 -1.61 -1.66
N VAL A 286 11.38 -2.86 -2.01
CA VAL A 286 11.86 -4.07 -1.30
C VAL A 286 13.36 -4.31 -1.52
N THR A 287 13.92 -3.80 -2.61
CA THR A 287 15.37 -3.90 -2.88
C THR A 287 16.19 -2.99 -1.96
N ILE A 288 15.63 -1.90 -1.41
CA ILE A 288 16.37 -0.93 -0.60
C ILE A 288 17.12 -1.60 0.57
N PRO A 289 16.47 -2.36 1.50
CA PRO A 289 17.17 -2.89 2.65
C PRO A 289 18.33 -3.82 2.27
N SER A 290 18.08 -4.77 1.37
CA SER A 290 19.06 -5.76 0.97
C SER A 290 20.23 -5.16 0.21
N ALA A 291 19.93 -4.28 -0.77
CA ALA A 291 20.97 -3.70 -1.60
C ALA A 291 21.84 -2.70 -0.83
N PHE A 292 21.23 -1.86 0.02
CA PHE A 292 21.98 -0.83 0.73
C PHE A 292 22.77 -1.40 1.91
N ALA A 293 22.26 -2.45 2.60
CA ALA A 293 23.04 -3.17 3.59
C ALA A 293 24.23 -3.89 2.96
N GLU A 294 24.03 -4.60 1.83
CA GLU A 294 25.07 -5.42 1.19
C GLU A 294 26.14 -4.58 0.46
N ILE A 295 25.71 -3.50 -0.25
CA ILE A 295 26.63 -2.72 -1.10
C ILE A 295 27.34 -1.64 -0.29
N TYR A 296 26.63 -0.96 0.62
CA TYR A 296 27.11 0.23 1.32
C TYR A 296 27.33 0.02 2.82
N GLY A 297 26.97 -1.15 3.39
CA GLY A 297 27.18 -1.47 4.81
C GLY A 297 26.32 -0.64 5.76
N TYR A 298 25.14 -0.16 5.31
CA TYR A 298 24.27 0.72 6.07
C TYR A 298 23.56 0.00 7.21
N ASN A 299 23.43 0.68 8.35
CA ASN A 299 22.65 0.22 9.49
C ASN A 299 21.13 0.47 9.27
N ASP A 300 20.28 -0.08 10.14
CA ASP A 300 18.82 -0.01 10.01
C ASP A 300 18.28 1.41 9.93
N PHE A 301 18.86 2.36 10.67
CA PHE A 301 18.47 3.76 10.64
C PHE A 301 18.83 4.42 9.30
N GLN A 302 20.04 4.20 8.80
CA GLN A 302 20.50 4.72 7.50
C GLN A 302 19.66 4.14 6.34
N ILE A 303 19.35 2.85 6.42
CA ILE A 303 18.44 2.20 5.47
C ILE A 303 17.05 2.86 5.54
N GLY A 304 16.55 3.15 6.76
CA GLY A 304 15.30 3.88 6.94
C GLY A 304 15.30 5.23 6.23
N LEU A 305 16.40 5.99 6.31
CA LEU A 305 16.55 7.28 5.60
C LEU A 305 16.53 7.12 4.07
N CYS A 306 17.02 6.00 3.54
CA CYS A 306 17.02 5.71 2.10
C CYS A 306 15.60 5.52 1.51
N TYR A 307 14.56 5.37 2.34
CA TYR A 307 13.18 5.36 1.90
C TYR A 307 12.59 6.76 1.69
N LEU A 308 13.20 7.80 2.26
CA LEU A 308 12.71 9.18 2.11
C LEU A 308 12.63 9.64 0.65
N PRO A 309 13.66 9.45 -0.20
CA PRO A 309 13.59 9.90 -1.58
C PRO A 309 12.41 9.32 -2.35
N ILE A 310 12.18 8.01 -2.29
CA ILE A 310 11.07 7.37 -3.00
C ILE A 310 9.71 7.84 -2.45
N GLY A 311 9.59 8.03 -1.13
CA GLY A 311 8.36 8.51 -0.49
C GLY A 311 8.06 9.97 -0.80
N VAL A 312 9.05 10.85 -0.74
CA VAL A 312 8.91 12.27 -1.10
C VAL A 312 8.58 12.41 -2.58
N GLY A 313 9.30 11.70 -3.46
CA GLY A 313 9.02 11.68 -4.89
C GLY A 313 7.58 11.24 -5.19
N ALA A 314 7.13 10.15 -4.58
CA ALA A 314 5.78 9.63 -4.72
C ALA A 314 4.71 10.63 -4.21
N THR A 315 4.94 11.27 -3.08
CA THR A 315 4.02 12.25 -2.48
C THR A 315 3.87 13.49 -3.35
N LEU A 316 4.98 14.09 -3.77
CA LEU A 316 4.98 15.27 -4.65
C LEU A 316 4.31 14.96 -5.98
N ALA A 317 4.64 13.84 -6.59
CA ALA A 317 4.07 13.42 -7.86
C ALA A 317 2.58 13.05 -7.75
N SER A 318 2.13 12.53 -6.60
CA SER A 318 0.70 12.28 -6.37
C SER A 318 -0.11 13.57 -6.39
N ILE A 319 0.37 14.62 -5.73
CA ILE A 319 -0.26 15.95 -5.75
C ILE A 319 -0.22 16.54 -7.17
N ALA A 320 0.96 16.54 -7.81
CA ALA A 320 1.13 17.08 -9.14
C ALA A 320 0.26 16.34 -10.19
N SER A 321 0.16 15.01 -10.10
CA SER A 321 -0.66 14.20 -11.01
C SER A 321 -2.14 14.59 -10.95
N GLY A 322 -2.67 14.93 -9.78
CA GLY A 322 -4.04 15.42 -9.62
C GLY A 322 -4.29 16.69 -10.45
N PHE A 323 -3.41 17.68 -10.33
CA PHE A 323 -3.53 18.93 -11.10
C PHE A 323 -3.34 18.72 -12.61
N ILE A 324 -2.39 17.88 -12.99
CA ILE A 324 -2.12 17.56 -14.41
C ILE A 324 -3.32 16.85 -15.04
N LEU A 325 -3.93 15.91 -14.33
CA LEU A 325 -5.13 15.20 -14.78
C LEU A 325 -6.33 16.12 -14.97
N ASP A 326 -6.56 17.04 -14.04
CA ASP A 326 -7.64 18.00 -14.13
C ASP A 326 -7.41 19.02 -15.25
N TYR A 327 -6.15 19.42 -15.45
CA TYR A 327 -5.77 20.29 -16.58
C TYR A 327 -6.00 19.60 -17.93
N ASN A 328 -5.51 18.36 -18.09
CA ASN A 328 -5.67 17.61 -19.34
C ASN A 328 -7.13 17.30 -19.64
N TYR A 329 -7.93 16.96 -18.61
CA TYR A 329 -9.37 16.78 -18.74
C TYR A 329 -10.04 18.03 -19.32
N ARG A 330 -9.76 19.21 -18.76
CA ARG A 330 -10.30 20.49 -19.24
C ARG A 330 -9.84 20.81 -20.66
N ARG A 331 -8.57 20.53 -20.99
CA ARG A 331 -8.00 20.72 -22.32
C ARG A 331 -8.76 19.91 -23.37
N ILE A 332 -8.98 18.63 -23.11
CA ILE A 332 -9.68 17.74 -24.02
C ILE A 332 -11.17 18.08 -24.11
N SER A 333 -11.80 18.47 -23.00
CA SER A 333 -13.19 18.93 -23.00
C SER A 333 -13.38 20.16 -23.91
N LYS A 334 -12.46 21.14 -23.83
CA LYS A 334 -12.47 22.29 -24.74
C LYS A 334 -12.28 21.90 -26.19
N GLN A 335 -11.41 20.92 -26.51
CA GLN A 335 -11.19 20.44 -27.88
C GLN A 335 -12.43 19.76 -28.47
N HIS A 336 -13.25 19.14 -27.66
CA HIS A 336 -14.51 18.49 -28.10
C HIS A 336 -15.75 19.38 -27.94
N GLY A 337 -15.60 20.64 -27.54
CA GLY A 337 -16.72 21.59 -27.41
C GLY A 337 -17.71 21.25 -26.28
N ILE A 338 -17.32 20.39 -25.33
CA ILE A 338 -18.17 19.95 -24.23
C ILE A 338 -17.93 20.87 -23.04
N PRO A 339 -18.95 21.64 -22.55
CA PRO A 339 -18.78 22.52 -21.40
C PRO A 339 -18.54 21.70 -20.13
N VAL A 340 -17.52 22.09 -19.35
CA VAL A 340 -17.24 21.49 -18.04
C VAL A 340 -18.09 22.17 -16.99
N ASP A 341 -19.13 21.51 -16.55
CA ASP A 341 -19.90 21.94 -15.36
C ASP A 341 -19.30 21.31 -14.10
N ARG A 342 -18.82 22.16 -13.17
CA ARG A 342 -18.23 21.72 -11.89
C ARG A 342 -19.28 21.29 -10.86
N THR A 343 -20.54 21.61 -11.07
CA THR A 343 -21.63 21.40 -10.12
C THR A 343 -22.41 20.12 -10.40
N LYS A 344 -22.43 19.65 -11.65
CA LYS A 344 -23.18 18.48 -12.09
C LYS A 344 -22.27 17.33 -12.49
N GLN A 345 -22.71 16.12 -12.24
CA GLN A 345 -22.06 14.93 -12.75
C GLN A 345 -22.23 14.90 -14.27
N GLN A 346 -21.11 15.04 -15.00
CA GLN A 346 -21.12 15.14 -16.45
C GLN A 346 -21.43 13.77 -17.06
N ASP A 347 -22.25 13.76 -18.11
CA ASP A 347 -22.45 12.53 -18.90
C ASP A 347 -21.18 12.24 -19.70
N LEU A 348 -20.54 11.12 -19.36
CA LEU A 348 -19.26 10.71 -19.96
C LEU A 348 -19.44 9.93 -21.27
N ARG A 349 -20.67 9.75 -21.78
CA ARG A 349 -20.96 8.87 -22.94
C ARG A 349 -20.18 9.26 -24.20
N HIS A 350 -20.21 10.54 -24.53
CA HIS A 350 -19.55 11.07 -25.74
C HIS A 350 -18.17 11.68 -25.45
N PHE A 351 -17.70 11.58 -24.21
CA PHE A 351 -16.41 12.12 -23.82
C PHE A 351 -15.33 11.03 -23.88
N PRO A 352 -14.19 11.25 -24.57
CA PRO A 352 -13.09 10.30 -24.68
C PRO A 352 -12.25 10.27 -23.40
N ILE A 353 -12.84 9.77 -22.30
CA ILE A 353 -12.21 9.76 -20.95
C ILE A 353 -10.94 8.92 -20.94
N GLU A 354 -10.91 7.84 -21.69
CA GLU A 354 -9.76 6.96 -21.83
C GLU A 354 -8.56 7.74 -22.37
N LYS A 355 -8.75 8.51 -23.45
CA LYS A 355 -7.70 9.38 -24.01
C LYS A 355 -7.32 10.47 -23.05
N ALA A 356 -8.28 11.10 -22.37
CA ALA A 356 -8.06 12.22 -21.44
C ALA A 356 -7.19 11.82 -20.25
N ARG A 357 -7.35 10.60 -19.74
CA ARG A 357 -6.57 10.09 -18.61
C ARG A 357 -5.25 9.45 -19.06
N LEU A 358 -5.27 8.57 -20.06
CA LEU A 358 -4.09 7.78 -20.45
C LEU A 358 -3.03 8.58 -21.22
N GLN A 359 -3.38 9.69 -21.87
CA GLN A 359 -2.40 10.53 -22.58
C GLN A 359 -1.28 11.03 -21.66
N VAL A 360 -1.59 11.30 -20.39
CA VAL A 360 -0.60 11.73 -19.37
C VAL A 360 0.26 10.55 -18.92
N THR A 361 -0.26 9.33 -19.00
CA THR A 361 0.44 8.14 -18.50
C THR A 361 1.64 7.74 -19.36
N PHE A 362 1.58 7.91 -20.69
CA PHE A 362 2.64 7.47 -21.61
C PHE A 362 4.02 8.09 -21.33
N PRO A 363 4.19 9.43 -21.21
CA PRO A 363 5.49 10.01 -20.90
C PRO A 363 5.99 9.59 -19.50
N LEU A 364 5.08 9.42 -18.53
CA LEU A 364 5.43 8.94 -17.20
C LEU A 364 5.93 7.50 -17.22
N LEU A 365 5.27 6.63 -18.00
CA LEU A 365 5.69 5.23 -18.18
C LEU A 365 7.06 5.14 -18.84
N PHE A 366 7.30 5.90 -19.91
CA PHE A 366 8.60 5.93 -20.57
C PHE A 366 9.71 6.31 -19.60
N LEU A 367 9.50 7.39 -18.83
CA LEU A 367 10.47 7.84 -17.83
C LEU A 367 10.65 6.78 -16.72
N SER A 368 9.58 6.12 -16.27
CA SER A 368 9.63 5.05 -15.27
C SER A 368 10.48 3.88 -15.75
N VAL A 369 10.29 3.43 -17.00
CA VAL A 369 11.07 2.34 -17.61
C VAL A 369 12.55 2.69 -17.63
N CYS A 370 12.92 3.89 -18.08
CA CYS A 370 14.31 4.36 -18.09
C CYS A 370 14.91 4.36 -16.67
N VAL A 371 14.16 4.88 -15.70
CA VAL A 371 14.62 4.97 -14.30
C VAL A 371 14.82 3.58 -13.69
N ILE A 372 13.92 2.62 -13.94
CA ILE A 372 14.05 1.25 -13.43
C ILE A 372 15.29 0.56 -13.97
N VAL A 373 15.56 0.70 -15.28
CA VAL A 373 16.78 0.15 -15.89
C VAL A 373 18.02 0.79 -15.25
N CYS A 374 18.07 2.12 -15.20
CA CYS A 374 19.20 2.85 -14.60
C CYS A 374 19.41 2.46 -13.12
N PHE A 375 18.34 2.28 -12.35
CA PHE A 375 18.40 1.87 -10.94
C PHE A 375 19.07 0.50 -10.79
N GLY A 376 18.66 -0.48 -11.59
CA GLY A 376 19.26 -1.81 -11.56
C GLY A 376 20.75 -1.80 -11.89
N TRP A 377 21.15 -1.06 -12.91
CA TRP A 377 22.54 -0.97 -13.33
C TRP A 377 23.43 -0.16 -12.38
N THR A 378 22.90 0.92 -11.75
CA THR A 378 23.65 1.65 -10.70
C THR A 378 23.96 0.79 -9.50
N LEU A 379 23.02 -0.06 -9.07
CA LEU A 379 23.25 -1.04 -8.00
C LEU A 379 24.21 -2.15 -8.41
N HIS A 380 24.15 -2.59 -9.68
CA HIS A 380 25.06 -3.61 -10.22
C HIS A 380 26.52 -3.15 -10.22
N PHE A 381 26.77 -1.93 -10.67
CA PHE A 381 28.11 -1.34 -10.71
C PHE A 381 28.61 -0.79 -9.39
N ARG A 382 27.83 -0.90 -8.30
CA ARG A 382 28.18 -0.43 -6.96
C ARG A 382 28.67 1.02 -6.95
N LYS A 383 28.01 1.90 -7.73
CA LYS A 383 28.34 3.32 -7.85
C LYS A 383 27.97 4.09 -6.58
N SER A 384 28.30 5.39 -6.57
CA SER A 384 27.94 6.31 -5.47
C SER A 384 26.48 6.18 -5.07
N VAL A 385 26.20 6.22 -3.76
CA VAL A 385 24.86 6.15 -3.16
C VAL A 385 23.89 7.23 -3.71
N ALA A 386 24.43 8.38 -4.12
CA ALA A 386 23.61 9.48 -4.64
C ALA A 386 22.80 9.08 -5.89
N ALA A 387 23.39 8.27 -6.78
CA ALA A 387 22.73 7.87 -8.02
C ALA A 387 21.44 7.03 -7.76
N PRO A 388 21.47 5.90 -7.02
CA PRO A 388 20.25 5.16 -6.72
C PRO A 388 19.23 5.97 -5.89
N LEU A 389 19.65 6.89 -5.00
CA LEU A 389 18.71 7.72 -4.25
C LEU A 389 17.95 8.72 -5.15
N VAL A 390 18.64 9.35 -6.11
CA VAL A 390 17.98 10.22 -7.11
C VAL A 390 17.04 9.40 -7.98
N LEU A 391 17.44 8.20 -8.41
CA LEU A 391 16.58 7.33 -9.20
C LEU A 391 15.38 6.82 -8.41
N LEU A 392 15.51 6.57 -7.11
CA LEU A 392 14.39 6.24 -6.21
C LEU A 392 13.40 7.41 -6.12
N PHE A 393 13.87 8.66 -6.02
CA PHE A 393 13.02 9.84 -6.00
C PHE A 393 12.22 9.98 -7.31
N ILE A 394 12.89 9.91 -8.45
CA ILE A 394 12.24 10.04 -9.78
C ILE A 394 11.31 8.86 -10.04
N GLY A 395 11.76 7.62 -9.76
CA GLY A 395 11.00 6.39 -9.94
C GLY A 395 9.76 6.34 -9.05
N GLY A 396 9.90 6.71 -7.78
CA GLY A 396 8.78 6.84 -6.85
C GLY A 396 7.73 7.82 -7.37
N GLY A 397 8.17 8.96 -7.91
CA GLY A 397 7.29 9.96 -8.48
C GLY A 397 6.57 9.49 -9.75
N THR A 398 7.31 9.00 -10.73
CA THR A 398 6.74 8.64 -12.04
C THR A 398 5.83 7.41 -11.98
N LEU A 399 6.21 6.39 -11.20
CA LEU A 399 5.38 5.20 -10.99
C LEU A 399 4.08 5.53 -10.25
N THR A 400 4.17 6.33 -9.18
CA THR A 400 2.98 6.74 -8.42
C THR A 400 2.03 7.59 -9.26
N ALA A 401 2.55 8.55 -10.03
CA ALA A 401 1.72 9.35 -10.94
C ALA A 401 1.02 8.48 -11.98
N SER A 402 1.71 7.49 -12.56
CA SER A 402 1.13 6.52 -13.50
C SER A 402 0.02 5.69 -12.87
N VAL A 403 0.25 5.13 -11.69
CA VAL A 403 -0.74 4.36 -10.91
C VAL A 403 -1.97 5.21 -10.59
N ASN A 404 -1.78 6.47 -10.17
CA ASN A 404 -2.89 7.38 -9.86
C ASN A 404 -3.74 7.70 -11.08
N THR A 405 -3.09 7.93 -12.24
CA THR A 405 -3.77 8.23 -13.50
C THR A 405 -4.65 7.06 -13.94
N VAL A 406 -4.12 5.86 -13.89
CA VAL A 406 -4.83 4.63 -14.26
C VAL A 406 -5.95 4.30 -13.25
N SER A 407 -5.70 4.53 -11.96
CA SER A 407 -6.73 4.36 -10.91
C SER A 407 -7.87 5.36 -11.07
N ALA A 408 -7.60 6.61 -11.46
CA ALA A 408 -8.62 7.61 -11.75
C ALA A 408 -9.48 7.20 -12.94
N LEU A 409 -8.87 6.70 -14.03
CA LEU A 409 -9.60 6.16 -15.17
C LEU A 409 -10.53 5.02 -14.75
N LEU A 410 -10.04 4.09 -13.95
CA LEU A 410 -10.81 2.93 -13.50
C LEU A 410 -12.08 3.33 -12.72
N VAL A 411 -11.98 4.37 -11.88
CA VAL A 411 -13.13 4.93 -11.13
C VAL A 411 -14.10 5.64 -12.09
N ASP A 412 -13.58 6.39 -13.07
CA ASP A 412 -14.41 7.11 -14.04
C ASP A 412 -15.18 6.17 -14.98
N LEU A 413 -14.62 5.00 -15.31
CA LEU A 413 -15.27 3.96 -16.13
C LEU A 413 -16.45 3.27 -15.43
N HIS A 414 -16.54 3.36 -14.08
CA HIS A 414 -17.57 2.67 -13.29
C HIS A 414 -18.28 3.63 -12.33
N PRO A 415 -19.08 4.58 -12.83
CA PRO A 415 -19.79 5.53 -11.99
C PRO A 415 -20.76 4.78 -11.04
N GLY A 416 -20.80 5.20 -9.79
CA GLY A 416 -21.64 4.59 -8.75
C GLY A 416 -21.07 3.33 -8.08
N LYS A 417 -19.92 2.79 -8.55
CA LYS A 417 -19.26 1.61 -7.98
C LYS A 417 -17.80 1.87 -7.59
N ALA A 418 -17.44 3.11 -7.29
CA ALA A 418 -16.06 3.52 -7.02
C ALA A 418 -15.38 2.71 -5.91
N ALA A 419 -16.07 2.45 -4.80
CA ALA A 419 -15.54 1.66 -3.68
C ALA A 419 -15.25 0.20 -4.10
N THR A 420 -16.20 -0.43 -4.82
CA THR A 420 -16.07 -1.81 -5.31
C THR A 420 -14.90 -1.95 -6.29
N VAL A 421 -14.76 -0.98 -7.21
CA VAL A 421 -13.68 -0.94 -8.21
C VAL A 421 -12.32 -0.74 -7.54
N THR A 422 -12.24 0.16 -6.56
CA THR A 422 -11.00 0.40 -5.80
C THR A 422 -10.62 -0.83 -4.97
N ALA A 423 -11.60 -1.54 -4.40
CA ALA A 423 -11.35 -2.79 -3.67
C ALA A 423 -10.80 -3.88 -4.60
N SER A 424 -11.36 -4.04 -5.81
CA SER A 424 -10.86 -4.98 -6.82
C SER A 424 -9.45 -4.60 -7.27
N ASN A 425 -9.18 -3.31 -7.49
CA ASN A 425 -7.86 -2.80 -7.82
C ASN A 425 -6.85 -3.12 -6.71
N ASN A 426 -7.23 -2.94 -5.46
CA ASN A 426 -6.36 -3.26 -4.33
C ASN A 426 -6.04 -4.77 -4.26
N LEU A 427 -7.03 -5.65 -4.50
CA LEU A 427 -6.80 -7.09 -4.53
C LEU A 427 -5.78 -7.48 -5.60
N VAL A 428 -6.03 -7.07 -6.86
CA VAL A 428 -5.15 -7.42 -8.00
C VAL A 428 -3.73 -6.87 -7.76
N ARG A 429 -3.63 -5.62 -7.33
CA ARG A 429 -2.37 -4.95 -7.01
C ARG A 429 -1.58 -5.69 -5.93
N CYS A 430 -2.22 -6.09 -4.83
CA CYS A 430 -1.57 -6.81 -3.74
C CYS A 430 -1.11 -8.22 -4.17
N LEU A 431 -1.91 -8.94 -4.97
CA LEU A 431 -1.53 -10.27 -5.47
C LEU A 431 -0.32 -10.19 -6.40
N PHE A 432 -0.32 -9.25 -7.35
CA PHE A 432 0.81 -9.05 -8.27
C PHE A 432 2.05 -8.54 -7.53
N GLY A 433 1.90 -7.58 -6.61
CA GLY A 433 3.00 -7.09 -5.79
C GLY A 433 3.65 -8.19 -4.95
N ALA A 434 2.85 -9.05 -4.31
CA ALA A 434 3.38 -10.18 -3.55
C ALA A 434 4.06 -11.24 -4.45
N GLY A 435 3.51 -11.50 -5.64
CA GLY A 435 4.12 -12.39 -6.62
C GLY A 435 5.48 -11.87 -7.11
N ALA A 436 5.54 -10.60 -7.48
CA ALA A 436 6.74 -9.93 -7.96
C ALA A 436 7.84 -9.91 -6.87
N THR A 437 7.51 -9.46 -5.67
CA THR A 437 8.48 -9.42 -4.55
C THR A 437 8.97 -10.82 -4.13
N ALA A 438 8.13 -11.86 -4.25
CA ALA A 438 8.55 -13.24 -3.96
C ALA A 438 9.55 -13.78 -4.99
N VAL A 439 9.44 -13.35 -6.25
CA VAL A 439 10.32 -13.77 -7.34
C VAL A 439 11.60 -12.91 -7.39
N LEU A 440 11.56 -11.69 -6.85
CA LEU A 440 12.65 -10.72 -6.91
C LEU A 440 13.96 -11.24 -6.33
N SER A 441 13.93 -11.85 -5.14
CA SER A 441 15.15 -12.37 -4.47
C SER A 441 15.84 -13.49 -5.26
N PRO A 442 15.17 -14.58 -5.66
CA PRO A 442 15.79 -15.62 -6.48
C PRO A 442 16.18 -15.12 -7.88
N MET A 443 15.47 -14.15 -8.44
CA MET A 443 15.80 -13.55 -9.73
C MET A 443 17.08 -12.70 -9.62
N THR A 444 17.20 -11.91 -8.57
CA THR A 444 18.39 -11.07 -8.32
C THR A 444 19.64 -11.92 -8.06
N SER A 445 19.51 -13.05 -7.34
CA SER A 445 20.63 -13.95 -7.07
C SER A 445 21.14 -14.68 -8.31
N ARG A 446 20.26 -15.00 -9.28
CA ARG A 446 20.62 -15.73 -10.51
C ARG A 446 21.06 -14.81 -11.66
N LEU A 447 20.35 -13.71 -11.89
CA LEU A 447 20.56 -12.81 -13.03
C LEU A 447 21.43 -11.60 -12.69
N GLY A 448 21.62 -11.32 -11.38
CA GLY A 448 22.21 -10.07 -10.92
C GLY A 448 21.21 -8.90 -10.98
N ARG A 449 21.52 -7.82 -10.25
CA ARG A 449 20.59 -6.67 -10.08
C ARG A 449 20.30 -5.95 -11.40
N GLY A 450 21.31 -5.75 -12.26
CA GLY A 450 21.14 -5.05 -13.53
C GLY A 450 20.13 -5.72 -14.45
N TRP A 451 20.31 -7.00 -14.75
CA TRP A 451 19.40 -7.75 -15.63
C TRP A 451 18.02 -7.99 -15.00
N CYS A 452 17.96 -8.16 -13.66
CA CYS A 452 16.71 -8.29 -12.94
C CYS A 452 15.80 -7.07 -13.17
N PHE A 453 16.32 -5.86 -12.97
CA PHE A 453 15.54 -4.63 -13.18
C PHE A 453 15.29 -4.33 -14.66
N THR A 454 16.17 -4.76 -15.57
CA THR A 454 15.92 -4.68 -17.01
C THR A 454 14.73 -5.58 -17.42
N LEU A 455 14.61 -6.78 -16.84
CA LEU A 455 13.45 -7.65 -17.08
C LEU A 455 12.16 -7.05 -16.53
N ILE A 456 12.19 -6.47 -15.33
CA ILE A 456 11.04 -5.75 -14.74
C ILE A 456 10.61 -4.59 -15.65
N ALA A 457 11.55 -3.81 -16.17
CA ALA A 457 11.31 -2.73 -17.11
C ALA A 457 10.68 -3.23 -18.41
N PHE A 458 11.14 -4.38 -18.93
CA PHE A 458 10.55 -5.00 -20.11
C PHE A 458 9.11 -5.45 -19.87
N VAL A 459 8.82 -6.06 -18.73
CA VAL A 459 7.44 -6.40 -18.32
C VAL A 459 6.58 -5.12 -18.22
N MET A 460 7.13 -4.03 -17.68
CA MET A 460 6.44 -2.73 -17.67
C MET A 460 6.12 -2.20 -19.07
N CYS A 461 6.97 -2.42 -20.07
CA CYS A 461 6.68 -2.03 -21.45
C CYS A 461 5.40 -2.67 -22.01
N LEU A 462 5.00 -3.85 -21.52
CA LEU A 462 3.74 -4.50 -21.91
C LEU A 462 2.50 -3.69 -21.51
N THR A 463 2.63 -2.78 -20.54
CA THR A 463 1.51 -1.90 -20.15
C THR A 463 1.16 -0.89 -21.25
N VAL A 464 2.11 -0.53 -22.13
CA VAL A 464 1.88 0.43 -23.22
C VAL A 464 0.86 -0.10 -24.25
N PRO A 465 1.06 -1.30 -24.86
CA PRO A 465 0.05 -1.85 -25.78
C PRO A 465 -1.29 -2.11 -25.08
N MET A 466 -1.31 -2.50 -23.80
CA MET A 466 -2.54 -2.65 -23.04
C MET A 466 -3.32 -1.34 -22.95
N MET A 467 -2.65 -0.22 -22.66
CA MET A 467 -3.28 1.10 -22.63
C MET A 467 -3.76 1.57 -23.99
N LEU A 468 -3.02 1.27 -25.06
CA LEU A 468 -3.45 1.58 -26.44
C LEU A 468 -4.72 0.81 -26.84
N VAL A 469 -4.84 -0.45 -26.43
CA VAL A 469 -6.06 -1.25 -26.60
C VAL A 469 -7.25 -0.60 -25.88
N VAL A 470 -7.05 -0.14 -24.64
CA VAL A 470 -8.10 0.55 -23.86
C VAL A 470 -8.52 1.86 -24.53
N ILE A 471 -7.58 2.65 -25.08
CA ILE A 471 -7.92 3.90 -25.80
C ILE A 471 -8.75 3.60 -27.07
N ARG A 472 -8.43 2.52 -27.79
CA ARG A 472 -9.11 2.18 -29.05
C ARG A 472 -10.46 1.49 -28.86
N LEU A 473 -10.52 0.51 -27.96
CA LEU A 473 -11.69 -0.34 -27.75
C LEU A 473 -12.55 0.06 -26.55
N GLY A 474 -12.02 0.85 -25.62
CA GLY A 474 -12.71 1.27 -24.40
C GLY A 474 -14.06 1.97 -24.68
N PRO A 475 -14.14 2.95 -25.61
CA PRO A 475 -15.42 3.59 -25.95
C PRO A 475 -16.48 2.59 -26.41
N LYS A 476 -16.10 1.60 -27.24
CA LYS A 476 -17.01 0.53 -27.72
C LYS A 476 -17.52 -0.35 -26.58
N TRP A 477 -16.65 -0.81 -25.70
CA TRP A 477 -17.03 -1.64 -24.55
C TRP A 477 -17.90 -0.87 -23.55
N ARG A 478 -17.67 0.44 -23.40
CA ARG A 478 -18.51 1.31 -22.57
C ARG A 478 -19.92 1.45 -23.14
N GLU A 479 -20.07 1.64 -24.45
CA GLU A 479 -21.35 1.71 -25.15
C GLU A 479 -22.14 0.39 -25.01
N GLU A 480 -21.50 -0.74 -25.29
CA GLU A 480 -22.11 -2.07 -25.13
C GLU A 480 -22.62 -2.31 -23.70
N ARG A 481 -21.84 -1.87 -22.70
CA ARG A 481 -22.25 -1.96 -21.28
C ARG A 481 -23.46 -1.12 -20.98
N TYR A 482 -23.52 0.07 -21.54
CA TYR A 482 -24.63 0.98 -21.36
C TYR A 482 -25.93 0.40 -21.95
N VAL A 483 -25.89 -0.09 -23.19
CA VAL A 483 -27.02 -0.74 -23.84
C VAL A 483 -27.52 -1.93 -23.02
N LYS A 484 -26.64 -2.83 -22.60
CA LYS A 484 -27.00 -3.98 -21.76
C LYS A 484 -27.61 -3.57 -20.40
N THR A 485 -27.20 -2.43 -19.85
CA THR A 485 -27.76 -1.94 -18.58
C THR A 485 -29.20 -1.42 -18.81
N GLN A 486 -29.43 -0.64 -19.88
CA GLN A 486 -30.76 -0.17 -20.25
C GLN A 486 -31.72 -1.33 -20.58
N GLU A 487 -31.28 -2.33 -21.32
CA GLU A 487 -32.07 -3.53 -21.61
C GLU A 487 -32.50 -4.25 -20.32
N ARG A 488 -31.58 -4.38 -19.34
CA ARG A 488 -31.89 -4.98 -18.03
C ARG A 488 -32.84 -4.14 -17.20
N GLU A 489 -32.73 -2.83 -17.25
CA GLU A 489 -33.66 -1.91 -16.56
C GLU A 489 -35.05 -1.93 -17.23
N ALA A 490 -35.11 -1.92 -18.54
CA ALA A 490 -36.34 -2.07 -19.30
C ALA A 490 -37.02 -3.43 -19.04
N ALA A 491 -36.25 -4.53 -19.02
CA ALA A 491 -36.77 -5.84 -18.67
C ALA A 491 -37.32 -5.92 -17.24
N ARG A 492 -36.65 -5.27 -16.26
CA ARG A 492 -37.13 -5.18 -14.88
C ARG A 492 -38.37 -4.31 -14.75
N ALA A 493 -38.49 -3.24 -15.55
CA ALA A 493 -39.66 -2.40 -15.58
C ALA A 493 -40.87 -3.06 -16.28
N ALA A 494 -40.58 -3.95 -17.24
CA ALA A 494 -41.57 -4.74 -17.97
C ALA A 494 -42.03 -6.00 -17.19
N GLU A 495 -41.31 -6.42 -16.13
CA GLU A 495 -41.74 -7.48 -15.23
C GLU A 495 -42.77 -6.90 -14.25
N PRO A 496 -44.10 -6.89 -14.57
CA PRO A 496 -45.10 -6.28 -13.67
C PRO A 496 -45.27 -7.18 -12.47
N ALA A 497 -45.37 -6.59 -11.34
CA ALA A 497 -46.11 -7.00 -10.12
C ALA A 497 -46.85 -8.37 -10.15
N GLN A 498 -46.19 -9.45 -10.57
CA GLN A 498 -46.73 -10.82 -10.54
C GLN A 498 -46.41 -11.57 -9.25
N LYS A 499 -46.00 -10.82 -8.21
CA LYS A 499 -45.81 -11.36 -6.85
C LYS A 499 -46.41 -10.35 -5.83
N VAL A 500 -47.69 -10.27 -5.79
CA VAL A 500 -48.44 -9.92 -4.58
C VAL A 500 -49.10 -11.20 -4.07
#